data_64a61edfbb1b8f32979cf9a5694cfc16
#
_entry.id   64a61edfbb1b8f32979cf9a5694cfc16
#
_cell.length_a   1.000
_cell.length_b   1.000
_cell.length_c   1.000
_cell.angle_alpha   90.00
_cell.angle_beta   90.00
_cell.angle_gamma   90.00
#
_symmetry.space_group_name_H-M   'P 1'
#
loop_
_entity.id
_entity.type
_entity.pdbx_description
1 polymer ?
#
loop_
_entity_poly.entity_id
_entity_poly.type
_entity_poly.pdbx_seq_one_letter_code
_entity_poly.pdbx_strand_id
1 'polypeptide(L)'
;TSIYEDLEFVEDIIRHNQDVIVIVDEAYIDFAGESALSLLDKYDNLIITQTFSKARSMAGMRIGYAIASPLLIKYLNDAKYSFNSYTMNKTSLVYGAEAVKDKEYFAETTRKIVETRDWAEEEFKKLGFVFPKPSANFIFVSHPEYDAKELFEAMKAKGIYVRFWGSERIEQYLRVTIGTR
;
A
#
# COMPACT_ATOMS: atom_id res chain seq x y z
N THR A 1 4.46 7.15 -3.10
CA THR A 1 5.64 7.38 -2.31
C THR A 1 6.08 6.15 -1.57
N SER A 2 5.82 5.22 -1.00
CA SER A 2 6.39 4.08 -0.27
C SER A 2 6.90 4.37 1.15
N ILE A 3 6.67 5.56 1.69
CA ILE A 3 7.11 5.92 3.04
C ILE A 3 6.07 5.40 4.05
N TYR A 4 6.56 4.90 5.17
CA TYR A 4 5.78 4.57 6.35
C TYR A 4 5.89 5.72 7.36
N GLU A 5 4.77 6.19 7.82
CA GLU A 5 4.69 7.13 8.93
C GLU A 5 4.40 6.35 10.22
N ASP A 6 5.08 6.68 11.31
CA ASP A 6 4.91 5.99 12.58
C ASP A 6 3.56 6.31 13.24
N LEU A 7 3.21 5.51 14.25
CA LEU A 7 1.93 5.68 14.94
C LEU A 7 1.84 7.00 15.71
N GLU A 8 2.95 7.56 16.18
CA GLU A 8 2.96 8.84 16.90
C GLU A 8 2.54 9.97 15.95
N PHE A 9 3.08 9.99 14.73
CA PHE A 9 2.69 10.95 13.71
C PHE A 9 1.21 10.80 13.30
N VAL A 10 0.75 9.56 13.10
CA VAL A 10 -0.67 9.29 12.80
C VAL A 10 -1.58 9.74 13.95
N GLU A 11 -1.22 9.40 15.18
CA GLU A 11 -1.98 9.79 16.38
C GLU A 11 -2.03 11.31 16.56
N ASP A 12 -0.94 12.01 16.26
CA ASP A 12 -0.90 13.47 16.32
C ASP A 12 -1.87 14.12 15.32
N ILE A 13 -1.94 13.61 14.08
CA ILE A 13 -2.93 14.05 13.10
C ILE A 13 -4.35 13.84 13.64
N ILE A 14 -4.66 12.67 14.19
CA ILE A 14 -6.01 12.36 14.68
C ILE A 14 -6.36 13.30 15.85
N ARG A 15 -5.46 13.51 16.79
CA ARG A 15 -5.68 14.39 17.95
C ARG A 15 -5.98 15.83 17.58
N HIS A 16 -5.36 16.34 16.52
CA HIS A 16 -5.57 17.72 16.08
C HIS A 16 -6.76 17.88 15.10
N ASN A 17 -7.44 16.80 14.75
CA ASN A 17 -8.53 16.80 13.77
C ASN A 17 -9.76 16.02 14.28
N GLN A 18 -10.21 16.30 15.51
CA GLN A 18 -11.28 15.57 16.16
C GLN A 18 -12.70 15.82 15.57
N ASP A 19 -12.87 16.92 14.85
CA ASP A 19 -14.11 17.37 14.23
C ASP A 19 -14.33 16.81 12.81
N VAL A 20 -13.35 16.07 12.29
CA VAL A 20 -13.41 15.44 10.96
C VAL A 20 -13.02 13.96 11.04
N ILE A 21 -13.41 13.19 10.01
CA ILE A 21 -12.99 11.80 9.89
C ILE A 21 -11.56 11.76 9.35
N VAL A 22 -10.69 11.03 10.03
CA VAL A 22 -9.33 10.73 9.59
C VAL A 22 -9.31 9.33 8.99
N ILE A 23 -8.88 9.22 7.73
CA ILE A 23 -8.76 7.93 7.03
C ILE A 23 -7.28 7.60 6.87
N VAL A 24 -6.86 6.48 7.44
CA VAL A 24 -5.51 5.93 7.28
C VAL A 24 -5.57 4.81 6.24
N ASP A 25 -4.94 5.04 5.08
CA ASP A 25 -4.85 4.04 4.02
C ASP A 25 -3.65 3.12 4.25
N GLU A 26 -3.93 1.94 4.73
CA GLU A 26 -2.97 0.88 5.03
C GLU A 26 -2.82 -0.15 3.90
N ALA A 27 -3.00 0.23 2.65
CA ALA A 27 -2.90 -0.69 1.52
C ALA A 27 -1.55 -1.43 1.43
N TYR A 28 -0.51 -0.93 2.07
CA TYR A 28 0.85 -1.50 2.07
C TYR A 28 1.40 -1.82 3.45
N ILE A 29 0.58 -1.74 4.51
CA ILE A 29 1.03 -1.91 5.89
C ILE A 29 1.71 -3.25 6.16
N ASP A 30 1.28 -4.31 5.47
CA ASP A 30 1.84 -5.65 5.61
C ASP A 30 3.33 -5.76 5.24
N PHE A 31 3.88 -4.77 4.54
CA PHE A 31 5.30 -4.67 4.16
C PHE A 31 6.09 -3.68 5.01
N ALA A 32 5.44 -2.98 5.95
CA ALA A 32 5.99 -1.84 6.66
C ALA A 32 6.18 -2.15 8.16
N GLY A 33 5.40 -1.53 9.00
CA GLY A 33 5.52 -1.51 10.45
C GLY A 33 4.21 -1.84 11.15
N GLU A 34 3.88 -1.04 12.16
CA GLU A 34 2.69 -1.23 12.97
C GLU A 34 1.47 -0.56 12.34
N SER A 35 0.34 -1.25 12.41
CA SER A 35 -0.96 -0.75 11.98
C SER A 35 -1.54 0.23 13.00
N ALA A 36 -2.26 1.25 12.52
CA ALA A 36 -3.05 2.16 13.35
C ALA A 36 -4.26 1.50 14.04
N LEU A 37 -4.44 0.18 13.90
CA LEU A 37 -5.47 -0.60 14.60
C LEU A 37 -5.43 -0.40 16.13
N SER A 38 -4.25 -0.22 16.71
CA SER A 38 -4.09 0.06 18.14
C SER A 38 -4.70 1.40 18.60
N LEU A 39 -4.99 2.31 17.67
CA LEU A 39 -5.59 3.62 17.95
C LEU A 39 -7.13 3.61 17.88
N LEU A 40 -7.76 2.56 17.36
CA LEU A 40 -9.22 2.51 17.18
C LEU A 40 -10.01 2.62 18.48
N ASP A 41 -9.50 2.04 19.57
CA ASP A 41 -10.16 2.12 20.88
C ASP A 41 -10.05 3.52 21.54
N LYS A 42 -9.18 4.38 20.98
CA LYS A 42 -8.96 5.73 21.50
C LYS A 42 -9.71 6.81 20.70
N TYR A 43 -9.99 6.55 19.43
CA TYR A 43 -10.44 7.58 18.47
C TYR A 43 -11.62 7.12 17.63
N ASP A 44 -12.81 7.65 17.93
CA ASP A 44 -14.05 7.31 17.21
C ASP A 44 -14.10 7.87 15.78
N ASN A 45 -13.27 8.87 15.46
CA ASN A 45 -13.18 9.50 14.14
C ASN A 45 -12.16 8.85 13.19
N LEU A 46 -11.54 7.73 13.59
CA LEU A 46 -10.57 7.00 12.78
C LEU A 46 -11.24 5.92 11.90
N ILE A 47 -10.86 5.91 10.63
CA ILE A 47 -11.13 4.81 9.69
C ILE A 47 -9.81 4.28 9.16
N ILE A 48 -9.59 2.98 9.24
CA ILE A 48 -8.45 2.31 8.62
C ILE A 48 -8.95 1.54 7.42
N THR A 49 -8.29 1.70 6.26
CA THR A 49 -8.61 0.92 5.05
C THR A 49 -7.46 -0.01 4.70
N GLN A 50 -7.80 -1.26 4.37
CA GLN A 50 -6.85 -2.28 3.94
C GLN A 50 -7.35 -3.01 2.69
N THR A 51 -6.45 -3.73 2.00
CA THR A 51 -6.75 -4.38 0.73
C THR A 51 -6.11 -5.76 0.61
N PHE A 52 -6.75 -6.65 -0.12
CA PHE A 52 -6.17 -7.93 -0.53
C PHE A 52 -5.33 -7.81 -1.81
N SER A 53 -5.34 -6.66 -2.44
CA SER A 53 -4.70 -6.46 -3.76
C SER A 53 -3.18 -6.49 -3.74
N LYS A 54 -2.54 -6.33 -2.57
CA LYS A 54 -1.08 -6.20 -2.42
C LYS A 54 -0.48 -7.43 -1.76
N ALA A 55 -0.36 -7.46 -0.46
CA ALA A 55 0.30 -8.54 0.27
C ALA A 55 -0.36 -9.92 0.09
N ARG A 56 -1.68 -9.97 -0.12
CA ARG A 56 -2.40 -11.22 -0.39
C ARG A 56 -2.44 -11.62 -1.86
N SER A 57 -1.81 -10.85 -2.76
CA SER A 57 -1.74 -11.13 -4.21
C SER A 57 -3.09 -11.33 -4.90
N MET A 58 -4.17 -10.74 -4.38
CA MET A 58 -5.55 -10.95 -4.83
C MET A 58 -6.15 -9.71 -5.53
N ALA A 59 -5.35 -8.94 -6.24
CA ALA A 59 -5.79 -7.71 -6.91
C ALA A 59 -6.99 -7.92 -7.86
N GLY A 60 -7.05 -9.05 -8.56
CA GLY A 60 -8.14 -9.43 -9.46
C GLY A 60 -9.47 -9.73 -8.74
N MET A 61 -9.44 -10.07 -7.46
CA MET A 61 -10.63 -10.41 -6.67
C MET A 61 -11.40 -9.18 -6.16
N ARG A 62 -10.81 -8.00 -6.25
CA ARG A 62 -11.42 -6.71 -5.88
C ARG A 62 -11.90 -6.65 -4.43
N ILE A 63 -11.09 -7.15 -3.48
CA ILE A 63 -11.40 -7.17 -2.04
C ILE A 63 -10.65 -6.04 -1.33
N GLY A 64 -11.38 -5.21 -0.61
CA GLY A 64 -10.89 -4.24 0.36
C GLY A 64 -11.86 -4.14 1.53
N TYR A 65 -11.40 -3.63 2.65
CA TYR A 65 -12.23 -3.48 3.85
C TYR A 65 -11.82 -2.26 4.65
N ALA A 66 -12.74 -1.78 5.46
CA ALA A 66 -12.53 -0.72 6.41
C ALA A 66 -12.76 -1.23 7.83
N ILE A 67 -12.00 -0.70 8.78
CA ILE A 67 -12.13 -0.95 10.21
C ILE A 67 -12.28 0.41 10.89
N ALA A 68 -13.32 0.57 11.70
CA ALA A 68 -13.65 1.83 12.36
C ALA A 68 -14.63 1.59 13.52
N SER A 69 -15.00 2.65 14.23
CA SER A 69 -16.08 2.59 15.23
C SER A 69 -17.40 2.08 14.63
N PRO A 70 -18.27 1.44 15.41
CA PRO A 70 -19.57 0.91 14.93
C PRO A 70 -20.42 1.97 14.21
N LEU A 71 -20.36 3.21 14.65
CA LEU A 71 -21.09 4.33 14.05
C LEU A 71 -20.60 4.64 12.62
N LEU A 72 -19.29 4.72 12.43
CA LEU A 72 -18.71 4.96 11.12
C LEU A 72 -18.94 3.78 10.16
N ILE A 73 -18.83 2.55 10.65
CA ILE A 73 -19.17 1.35 9.86
C ILE A 73 -20.64 1.34 9.45
N LYS A 74 -21.55 1.79 10.33
CA LYS A 74 -22.96 1.96 9.97
C LYS A 74 -23.13 2.93 8.80
N TYR A 75 -22.51 4.10 8.85
CA TYR A 75 -22.58 5.09 7.75
C TYR A 75 -21.97 4.59 6.44
N LEU A 76 -20.85 3.88 6.51
CA LEU A 76 -20.26 3.23 5.33
C LEU A 76 -21.19 2.18 4.71
N ASN A 77 -21.89 1.40 5.55
CA ASN A 77 -22.91 0.45 5.09
C ASN A 77 -24.12 1.15 4.50
N ASP A 78 -24.63 2.20 5.12
CA ASP A 78 -25.77 2.97 4.60
C ASP A 78 -25.44 3.53 3.20
N ALA A 79 -24.25 4.10 3.03
CA ALA A 79 -23.75 4.56 1.73
C ALA A 79 -23.62 3.41 0.72
N LYS A 80 -22.99 2.30 1.13
CA LYS A 80 -22.83 1.09 0.30
C LYS A 80 -24.16 0.55 -0.17
N TYR A 81 -25.13 0.39 0.72
CA TYR A 81 -26.45 -0.14 0.38
C TYR A 81 -27.27 0.82 -0.48
N SER A 82 -27.04 2.11 -0.39
CA SER A 82 -27.69 3.11 -1.26
C SER A 82 -27.12 3.12 -2.67
N PHE A 83 -25.84 2.72 -2.85
CA PHE A 83 -25.12 2.82 -4.10
C PHE A 83 -24.94 1.46 -4.78
N ASN A 84 -24.40 0.45 -4.08
CA ASN A 84 -24.18 -0.90 -4.60
C ASN A 84 -24.19 -1.93 -3.48
N SER A 85 -25.34 -2.55 -3.25
CA SER A 85 -25.54 -3.54 -2.18
C SER A 85 -24.74 -4.84 -2.37
N TYR A 86 -24.48 -5.24 -3.62
CA TYR A 86 -23.90 -6.53 -3.98
C TYR A 86 -22.52 -6.36 -4.63
N THR A 87 -21.60 -5.72 -3.92
CA THR A 87 -20.27 -5.37 -4.45
C THR A 87 -19.35 -6.57 -4.68
N MET A 88 -19.54 -7.67 -3.92
CA MET A 88 -18.66 -8.84 -3.97
C MET A 88 -19.39 -10.07 -4.54
N ASN A 89 -18.73 -10.72 -5.50
CA ASN A 89 -19.20 -12.01 -6.01
C ASN A 89 -18.87 -13.15 -5.04
N LYS A 90 -19.54 -14.30 -5.22
CA LYS A 90 -19.38 -15.47 -4.35
C LYS A 90 -17.92 -16.01 -4.34
N THR A 91 -17.25 -15.97 -5.48
CA THR A 91 -15.86 -16.43 -5.61
C THR A 91 -14.93 -15.59 -4.75
N SER A 92 -15.06 -14.25 -4.83
CA SER A 92 -14.27 -13.34 -3.97
C SER A 92 -14.51 -13.58 -2.49
N LEU A 93 -15.75 -13.82 -2.08
CA LEU A 93 -16.08 -14.11 -0.67
C LEU A 93 -15.41 -15.40 -0.18
N VAL A 94 -15.53 -16.49 -0.95
CA VAL A 94 -14.95 -17.79 -0.56
C VAL A 94 -13.42 -17.73 -0.53
N TYR A 95 -12.78 -17.30 -1.61
CA TYR A 95 -11.31 -17.26 -1.67
C TYR A 95 -10.71 -16.20 -0.74
N GLY A 96 -11.42 -15.07 -0.53
CA GLY A 96 -11.01 -14.08 0.44
C GLY A 96 -10.99 -14.64 1.87
N ALA A 97 -12.03 -15.39 2.26
CA ALA A 97 -12.08 -16.04 3.56
C ALA A 97 -10.95 -17.07 3.74
N GLU A 98 -10.68 -17.89 2.73
CA GLU A 98 -9.57 -18.85 2.79
C GLU A 98 -8.20 -18.14 2.87
N ALA A 99 -7.99 -17.06 2.11
CA ALA A 99 -6.75 -16.28 2.16
C ALA A 99 -6.48 -15.65 3.55
N VAL A 100 -7.52 -15.35 4.33
CA VAL A 100 -7.34 -14.87 5.72
C VAL A 100 -6.90 -16.00 6.65
N LYS A 101 -7.36 -17.22 6.42
CA LYS A 101 -7.00 -18.39 7.23
C LYS A 101 -5.57 -18.85 6.98
N ASP A 102 -5.07 -18.69 5.76
CA ASP A 102 -3.72 -19.09 5.35
C ASP A 102 -2.67 -18.07 5.82
N LYS A 103 -2.39 -18.09 7.10
CA LYS A 103 -1.45 -17.18 7.75
C LYS A 103 0.01 -17.51 7.40
N GLU A 104 0.32 -18.78 7.20
CA GLU A 104 1.67 -19.25 6.91
C GLU A 104 2.14 -18.79 5.54
N TYR A 105 1.35 -19.04 4.49
CA TYR A 105 1.64 -18.56 3.14
C TYR A 105 1.73 -17.04 3.07
N PHE A 106 0.82 -16.35 3.75
CA PHE A 106 0.83 -14.89 3.83
C PHE A 106 2.13 -14.35 4.44
N ALA A 107 2.54 -14.89 5.58
CA ALA A 107 3.78 -14.48 6.25
C ALA A 107 5.02 -14.78 5.40
N GLU A 108 5.07 -15.97 4.77
CA GLU A 108 6.19 -16.37 3.91
C GLU A 108 6.32 -15.46 2.68
N THR A 109 5.21 -15.20 1.98
CA THR A 109 5.23 -14.36 0.76
C THR A 109 5.58 -12.91 1.06
N THR A 110 5.04 -12.35 2.14
CA THR A 110 5.36 -10.99 2.60
C THR A 110 6.84 -10.87 2.97
N ARG A 111 7.38 -11.82 3.73
CA ARG A 111 8.82 -11.87 4.08
C ARG A 111 9.71 -11.90 2.82
N LYS A 112 9.39 -12.75 1.84
CA LYS A 112 10.15 -12.83 0.58
C LYS A 112 10.18 -11.50 -0.18
N ILE A 113 9.07 -10.78 -0.20
CA ILE A 113 9.00 -9.46 -0.83
C ILE A 113 9.88 -8.46 -0.09
N VAL A 114 9.81 -8.44 1.25
CA VAL A 114 10.64 -7.55 2.07
C VAL A 114 12.12 -7.83 1.88
N GLU A 115 12.54 -9.09 1.93
CA GLU A 115 13.94 -9.51 1.72
C GLU A 115 14.45 -9.11 0.31
N THR A 116 13.61 -9.30 -0.71
CA THR A 116 13.96 -8.89 -2.09
C THR A 116 14.03 -7.38 -2.22
N ARG A 117 13.15 -6.64 -1.55
CA ARG A 117 13.19 -5.18 -1.50
C ARG A 117 14.49 -4.69 -0.87
N ASP A 118 14.84 -5.22 0.29
CA ASP A 118 16.04 -4.82 1.03
C ASP A 118 17.32 -5.09 0.19
N TRP A 119 17.36 -6.22 -0.51
CA TRP A 119 18.43 -6.48 -1.48
C TRP A 119 18.41 -5.46 -2.63
N ALA A 120 17.26 -5.16 -3.22
CA ALA A 120 17.14 -4.24 -4.33
C ALA A 120 17.53 -2.79 -3.93
N GLU A 121 17.25 -2.37 -2.69
CA GLU A 121 17.72 -1.09 -2.16
C GLU A 121 19.25 -0.96 -2.25
N GLU A 122 19.97 -2.01 -1.84
CA GLU A 122 21.43 -2.00 -1.90
C GLU A 122 21.96 -1.97 -3.34
N GLU A 123 21.32 -2.70 -4.26
CA GLU A 123 21.70 -2.66 -5.67
C GLU A 123 21.42 -1.30 -6.31
N PHE A 124 20.29 -0.67 -6.02
CA PHE A 124 19.98 0.67 -6.50
C PHE A 124 20.97 1.73 -5.97
N LYS A 125 21.36 1.65 -4.70
CA LYS A 125 22.39 2.52 -4.12
C LYS A 125 23.73 2.40 -4.85
N LYS A 126 24.17 1.18 -5.16
CA LYS A 126 25.41 0.93 -5.91
C LYS A 126 25.36 1.52 -7.33
N LEU A 127 24.17 1.60 -7.92
CA LEU A 127 23.94 2.21 -9.23
C LEU A 127 23.75 3.73 -9.18
N GLY A 128 23.86 4.36 -8.02
CA GLY A 128 23.72 5.80 -7.86
C GLY A 128 22.30 6.33 -7.74
N PHE A 129 21.28 5.45 -7.65
CA PHE A 129 19.91 5.88 -7.42
C PHE A 129 19.70 6.40 -6.00
N VAL A 130 18.83 7.39 -5.88
CA VAL A 130 18.37 7.95 -4.60
C VAL A 130 16.87 7.68 -4.43
N PHE A 131 16.46 7.41 -3.21
CA PHE A 131 15.08 7.11 -2.86
C PHE A 131 14.84 7.25 -1.35
N PRO A 132 13.62 7.61 -0.91
CA PRO A 132 13.23 7.52 0.49
C PRO A 132 13.18 6.05 0.93
N LYS A 133 13.37 5.77 2.22
CA LYS A 133 13.28 4.41 2.77
C LYS A 133 11.93 3.77 2.38
N PRO A 134 11.93 2.70 1.58
CA PRO A 134 10.69 2.10 1.12
C PRO A 134 10.07 1.18 2.18
N SER A 135 8.77 1.24 2.31
CA SER A 135 7.96 0.41 3.22
C SER A 135 6.75 -0.22 2.50
N ALA A 136 6.84 -0.35 1.18
CA ALA A 136 5.84 -0.98 0.33
C ALA A 136 6.47 -2.14 -0.46
N ASN A 137 5.71 -2.76 -1.36
CA ASN A 137 6.22 -3.74 -2.31
C ASN A 137 6.81 -3.09 -3.58
N PHE A 138 7.29 -1.87 -3.48
CA PHE A 138 7.96 -1.14 -4.55
C PHE A 138 8.93 -0.12 -3.98
N ILE A 139 9.90 0.29 -4.79
CA ILE A 139 10.84 1.38 -4.50
C ILE A 139 10.52 2.55 -5.44
N PHE A 140 10.55 3.77 -4.91
CA PHE A 140 10.33 4.99 -5.67
C PHE A 140 11.67 5.70 -5.84
N VAL A 141 12.33 5.43 -6.98
CA VAL A 141 13.73 5.80 -7.24
C VAL A 141 13.84 6.98 -8.18
N SER A 142 14.86 7.82 -7.98
CA SER A 142 15.33 8.79 -8.97
C SER A 142 16.85 8.70 -9.13
N HIS A 143 17.38 9.24 -10.21
CA HIS A 143 18.83 9.27 -10.43
C HIS A 143 19.28 10.71 -10.67
N PRO A 144 20.36 11.19 -10.02
CA PRO A 144 20.79 12.59 -10.15
C PRO A 144 21.32 12.96 -11.53
N GLU A 145 21.84 11.98 -12.30
CA GLU A 145 22.48 12.20 -13.62
C GLU A 145 21.59 11.77 -14.81
N TYR A 146 20.50 11.01 -14.57
CA TYR A 146 19.67 10.48 -15.65
C TYR A 146 18.22 10.93 -15.49
N ASP A 147 17.63 11.40 -16.58
CA ASP A 147 16.23 11.76 -16.64
C ASP A 147 15.33 10.51 -16.51
N ALA A 148 14.31 10.58 -15.67
CA ALA A 148 13.47 9.42 -15.39
C ALA A 148 12.62 9.01 -16.60
N LYS A 149 12.21 9.94 -17.46
CA LYS A 149 11.48 9.63 -18.69
C LYS A 149 12.38 8.91 -19.70
N GLU A 150 13.63 9.35 -19.85
CA GLU A 150 14.60 8.69 -20.73
C GLU A 150 14.89 7.27 -20.23
N LEU A 151 15.11 7.09 -18.93
CA LEU A 151 15.29 5.76 -18.32
C LEU A 151 14.05 4.88 -18.55
N PHE A 152 12.84 5.42 -18.35
CA PHE A 152 11.59 4.71 -18.58
C PHE A 152 11.49 4.21 -20.02
N GLU A 153 11.72 5.07 -21.01
CA GLU A 153 11.64 4.71 -22.43
C GLU A 153 12.74 3.70 -22.82
N ALA A 154 13.97 3.87 -22.31
CA ALA A 154 15.06 2.93 -22.56
C ALA A 154 14.80 1.54 -21.99
N MET A 155 14.23 1.44 -20.77
CA MET A 155 13.83 0.16 -20.17
C MET A 155 12.67 -0.46 -20.92
N LYS A 156 11.67 0.33 -21.30
CA LYS A 156 10.50 -0.14 -22.07
C LYS A 156 10.93 -0.71 -23.41
N ALA A 157 11.89 -0.09 -24.10
CA ALA A 157 12.45 -0.61 -25.35
C ALA A 157 13.13 -1.98 -25.20
N LYS A 158 13.58 -2.32 -23.99
CA LYS A 158 14.14 -3.63 -23.62
C LYS A 158 13.10 -4.59 -23.04
N GLY A 159 11.81 -4.25 -23.06
CA GLY A 159 10.73 -5.06 -22.48
C GLY A 159 10.61 -5.01 -20.96
N ILE A 160 11.29 -4.06 -20.30
CA ILE A 160 11.25 -3.86 -18.85
C ILE A 160 10.25 -2.75 -18.53
N TYR A 161 9.18 -3.10 -17.84
CA TYR A 161 8.07 -2.16 -17.54
C TYR A 161 8.11 -1.72 -16.09
N VAL A 162 8.39 -0.43 -15.89
CA VAL A 162 8.27 0.28 -14.61
C VAL A 162 7.16 1.31 -14.71
N ARG A 163 6.80 1.99 -13.62
CA ARG A 163 5.81 3.06 -13.66
C ARG A 163 6.48 4.42 -13.63
N PHE A 164 6.08 5.29 -14.56
CA PHE A 164 6.48 6.69 -14.67
C PHE A 164 5.24 7.59 -14.63
N TRP A 165 5.39 8.82 -14.11
CA TRP A 165 4.37 9.86 -14.13
C TRP A 165 5.02 11.18 -14.56
N GLY A 166 4.48 11.79 -15.61
CA GLY A 166 4.95 13.09 -16.09
C GLY A 166 4.35 14.28 -15.33
N SER A 167 4.10 14.17 -14.03
CA SER A 167 3.63 15.31 -13.23
C SER A 167 4.81 15.99 -12.54
N GLU A 168 4.82 17.32 -12.51
CA GLU A 168 5.89 18.21 -12.05
C GLU A 168 6.56 17.77 -10.72
N ARG A 169 5.81 17.23 -9.75
CA ARG A 169 6.36 16.84 -8.45
C ARG A 169 7.10 15.51 -8.44
N ILE A 170 6.81 14.63 -9.41
CA ILE A 170 7.30 13.24 -9.40
C ILE A 170 7.86 12.79 -10.76
N GLU A 171 8.01 13.71 -11.71
CA GLU A 171 8.51 13.43 -13.07
C GLU A 171 9.97 12.93 -13.09
N GLN A 172 10.73 13.15 -12.00
CA GLN A 172 12.10 12.63 -11.85
C GLN A 172 12.16 11.27 -11.14
N TYR A 173 11.02 10.61 -10.97
CA TYR A 173 10.94 9.34 -10.26
C TYR A 173 10.36 8.21 -11.11
N LEU A 174 10.86 7.01 -10.84
CA LEU A 174 10.32 5.75 -11.34
C LEU A 174 9.84 4.90 -10.16
N ARG A 175 8.69 4.25 -10.31
CA ARG A 175 8.26 3.23 -9.35
C ARG A 175 8.63 1.85 -9.89
N VAL A 176 9.51 1.19 -9.18
CA VAL A 176 9.96 -0.18 -9.47
C VAL A 176 9.28 -1.14 -8.50
N THR A 177 8.41 -1.98 -9.01
CA THR A 177 7.72 -2.99 -8.20
C THR A 177 8.67 -4.14 -7.88
N ILE A 178 8.66 -4.60 -6.63
CA ILE A 178 9.43 -5.75 -6.18
C ILE A 178 8.74 -7.03 -6.65
N GLY A 179 9.48 -7.84 -7.38
CA GLY A 179 9.06 -9.16 -7.85
C GLY A 179 9.88 -10.29 -7.20
N THR A 180 10.00 -11.40 -7.92
CA THR A 180 10.92 -12.49 -7.57
C THR A 180 12.35 -12.12 -7.93
N ARG A 181 13.29 -12.70 -7.18
CA ARG A 181 14.73 -12.55 -7.41
C ARG A 181 15.20 -13.47 -8.53
#